data_1ed0959557cb89cbbccfec6179971cd5
#
_entry.id   1ed0959557cb89cbbccfec6179971cd5
#
_cell.length_a   1.000
_cell.length_b   1.000
_cell.length_c   1.000
_cell.angle_alpha   90.00
_cell.angle_beta   90.00
_cell.angle_gamma   90.00
#
_symmetry.space_group_name_H-M   'P 1'
#
loop_
_entity.id
_entity.type
_entity.pdbx_description
1 polymer ?
#
loop_
_entity_poly.entity_id
_entity_poly.type
_entity_poly.pdbx_seq_one_letter_code
_entity_poly.pdbx_strand_id
1 'polypeptide(L)'
;MRKLLLLSLLAMVSIFVHAGENDLCWDYTNKDIPSAGPDNGLYYAGYVNDGEGKNLSLHGVKLNSSGYAYFKKAAVAGKLKLVISNRKSTAEFKVDVCRGTMEGGKPVKGELIATTAAAQGPEEVVVDLDETVTGVYITRN
;
A
#
# COMPACT_ATOMS: atom_id res chain seq x y z
N MET A 1 -21.15 11.72 -3.58
CA MET A 1 -20.35 11.61 -2.35
C MET A 1 -19.12 10.77 -2.61
N ARG A 2 -17.98 11.28 -2.27
CA ARG A 2 -16.72 10.52 -2.45
C ARG A 2 -16.56 9.53 -1.32
N LYS A 3 -16.45 8.27 -1.63
CA LYS A 3 -16.08 7.24 -0.65
C LYS A 3 -14.57 7.18 -0.58
N LEU A 4 -14.04 7.40 0.57
CA LEU A 4 -12.63 7.25 0.89
C LEU A 4 -12.43 5.91 1.55
N LEU A 5 -11.45 5.21 1.07
CA LEU A 5 -11.08 3.91 1.57
C LEU A 5 -9.61 3.90 1.93
N LEU A 6 -9.21 3.28 3.00
CA LEU A 6 -7.91 3.41 3.63
C LEU A 6 -7.30 2.06 4.00
N LEU A 7 -6.08 1.80 3.64
CA LEU A 7 -5.34 0.58 3.97
C LEU A 7 -4.06 0.89 4.74
N SER A 8 -3.79 0.14 5.78
CA SER A 8 -2.53 0.23 6.52
C SER A 8 -1.56 -0.86 6.12
N LEU A 9 -0.37 -0.51 5.73
CA LEU A 9 0.76 -1.36 5.42
C LEU A 9 1.88 -1.17 6.45
N LEU A 10 2.64 -2.20 6.69
CA LEU A 10 3.77 -2.13 7.58
C LEU A 10 5.11 -2.09 6.88
N ALA A 11 5.78 -1.34 6.88
CA ALA A 11 6.46 -0.18 7.20
C ALA A 11 5.50 0.95 6.99
N MET A 12 4.65 1.09 7.39
CA MET A 12 3.26 1.28 7.52
C MET A 12 2.74 2.16 6.43
N VAL A 13 1.84 1.64 5.67
CA VAL A 13 1.23 2.36 4.57
C VAL A 13 -0.27 2.16 4.64
N SER A 14 -1.02 3.22 4.82
CA SER A 14 -2.44 3.25 4.50
C SER A 14 -2.60 3.75 3.08
N ILE A 15 -3.41 3.08 2.29
CA ILE A 15 -3.59 3.36 0.89
C ILE A 15 -4.95 3.97 0.64
N PHE A 16 -4.94 5.13 0.00
CA PHE A 16 -6.11 5.78 -0.53
C PHE A 16 -6.05 5.79 -2.04
N VAL A 17 -7.04 5.29 -2.72
CA VAL A 17 -7.26 5.57 -4.12
C VAL A 17 -8.56 6.33 -4.27
N HIS A 18 -8.48 7.53 -4.77
CA HIS A 18 -9.59 8.46 -4.84
C HIS A 18 -9.96 8.74 -6.29
N ALA A 19 -11.05 8.17 -6.75
CA ALA A 19 -11.52 8.29 -8.11
C ALA A 19 -13.07 8.18 -8.21
N GLY A 20 -13.80 8.81 -7.29
CA GLY A 20 -15.25 8.80 -7.26
C GLY A 20 -15.83 7.40 -7.01
N GLU A 21 -16.64 6.90 -7.92
CA GLU A 21 -17.29 5.58 -7.79
C GLU A 21 -16.30 4.41 -7.80
N ASN A 22 -15.07 4.65 -8.20
CA ASN A 22 -14.00 3.66 -8.27
C ASN A 22 -13.04 3.75 -7.08
N ASP A 23 -13.41 4.44 -6.02
CA ASP A 23 -12.57 4.56 -4.83
C ASP A 23 -12.34 3.19 -4.19
N LEU A 24 -11.08 2.89 -3.96
CA LEU A 24 -10.62 1.67 -3.30
C LEU A 24 -9.95 2.01 -1.98
N CYS A 25 -10.13 1.13 -0.99
CA CYS A 25 -9.48 1.35 0.30
C CYS A 25 -9.31 0.09 1.10
N TRP A 26 -8.24 0.04 1.77
CA TRP A 26 -7.95 -1.02 2.74
C TRP A 26 -7.43 -0.35 4.00
N ASP A 27 -8.22 -0.37 5.04
CA ASP A 27 -7.86 0.17 6.34
C ASP A 27 -7.82 -0.96 7.37
N TYR A 28 -6.63 -1.28 7.81
CA TYR A 28 -6.40 -2.27 8.86
C TYR A 28 -6.04 -1.65 10.21
N THR A 29 -6.14 -0.34 10.32
CA THR A 29 -5.97 0.35 11.61
C THR A 29 -6.95 -0.24 12.63
N ASN A 30 -6.45 -0.77 13.73
CA ASN A 30 -7.24 -1.45 14.77
C ASN A 30 -7.92 -2.76 14.33
N LYS A 31 -7.48 -3.36 13.24
CA LYS A 31 -7.96 -4.65 12.76
C LYS A 31 -6.80 -5.55 12.40
N ASP A 32 -6.94 -6.83 12.66
CA ASP A 32 -5.99 -7.80 12.15
C ASP A 32 -6.12 -7.92 10.63
N ILE A 33 -4.99 -7.89 9.95
CA ILE A 33 -4.93 -8.21 8.54
C ILE A 33 -4.91 -9.74 8.37
N PRO A 34 -5.64 -10.30 7.40
CA PRO A 34 -5.57 -11.74 7.14
C PRO A 34 -4.13 -12.20 6.87
N SER A 35 -3.79 -13.37 7.36
CA SER A 35 -2.43 -13.92 7.22
C SER A 35 -2.03 -14.23 5.78
N ALA A 36 -3.00 -14.36 4.91
CA ALA A 36 -2.80 -14.61 3.48
C ALA A 36 -3.77 -13.77 2.66
N GLY A 37 -3.25 -13.09 1.66
CA GLY A 37 -4.04 -12.39 0.66
C GLY A 37 -4.55 -13.35 -0.44
N PRO A 38 -5.42 -12.91 -1.34
CA PRO A 38 -5.92 -11.55 -1.38
C PRO A 38 -7.03 -11.29 -0.34
N ASP A 39 -7.08 -10.06 0.14
CA ASP A 39 -8.16 -9.57 0.97
C ASP A 39 -8.87 -8.41 0.27
N ASN A 40 -10.11 -8.61 -0.09
CA ASN A 40 -10.94 -7.62 -0.78
C ASN A 40 -10.22 -6.97 -1.99
N GLY A 41 -9.58 -7.79 -2.81
CA GLY A 41 -8.85 -7.36 -4.00
C GLY A 41 -7.43 -6.87 -3.76
N LEU A 42 -6.96 -6.81 -2.53
CA LEU A 42 -5.58 -6.52 -2.20
C LEU A 42 -4.77 -7.81 -2.10
N TYR A 43 -3.77 -7.94 -2.96
CA TYR A 43 -2.77 -8.99 -2.89
C TYR A 43 -1.55 -8.49 -2.13
N TYR A 44 -0.99 -9.29 -1.26
CA TYR A 44 0.21 -8.92 -0.50
C TYR A 44 1.01 -10.15 -0.08
N ALA A 45 2.30 -9.92 0.17
CA ALA A 45 3.19 -10.88 0.79
C ALA A 45 3.76 -10.25 2.07
N GLY A 46 3.40 -10.81 3.18
CA GLY A 46 3.79 -10.31 4.50
C GLY A 46 2.74 -9.41 5.14
N TYR A 47 2.63 -9.54 6.45
CA TYR A 47 1.67 -8.80 7.27
C TYR A 47 2.21 -8.63 8.70
N VAL A 48 1.58 -7.73 9.44
CA VAL A 48 1.79 -7.60 10.88
C VAL A 48 0.48 -7.31 11.58
N ASN A 49 0.21 -8.12 12.57
CA ASN A 49 -0.98 -8.03 13.42
C ASN A 49 -0.64 -7.70 14.86
N ASP A 50 0.56 -7.25 15.14
CA ASP A 50 0.94 -6.89 16.50
C ASP A 50 1.06 -5.38 16.67
N GLY A 51 0.71 -4.92 17.86
CA GLY A 51 0.90 -3.55 18.28
C GLY A 51 2.32 -3.25 18.74
N GLU A 52 3.24 -4.18 18.63
CA GLU A 52 4.61 -4.01 19.10
C GLU A 52 5.47 -3.31 18.04
N GLY A 53 6.16 -2.30 18.46
CA GLY A 53 7.11 -1.57 17.65
C GLY A 53 7.54 -0.30 18.36
N LYS A 54 8.69 0.24 18.01
CA LYS A 54 9.23 1.43 18.65
C LYS A 54 8.34 2.66 18.43
N ASN A 55 7.70 2.74 17.29
CA ASN A 55 6.97 3.93 16.87
C ASN A 55 5.47 3.71 16.76
N LEU A 56 5.00 2.46 16.72
CA LEU A 56 3.62 2.21 16.35
C LEU A 56 3.06 0.91 16.88
N SER A 57 1.82 1.01 17.32
CA SER A 57 0.91 -0.09 17.55
C SER A 57 -0.01 -0.23 16.34
N LEU A 58 0.49 -0.78 15.24
CA LEU A 58 -0.28 -0.81 14.00
C LEU A 58 -0.25 -2.16 13.31
N HIS A 59 -1.35 -2.44 12.64
CA HIS A 59 -1.54 -3.60 11.80
C HIS A 59 -1.37 -3.20 10.34
N GLY A 60 -0.88 -4.08 9.50
CA GLY A 60 -0.76 -3.77 8.10
C GLY A 60 0.10 -4.73 7.28
N VAL A 61 0.24 -4.43 6.00
CA VAL A 61 1.09 -5.18 5.10
C VAL A 61 2.55 -4.84 5.36
N LYS A 62 3.37 -5.87 5.47
CA LYS A 62 4.80 -5.74 5.74
C LYS A 62 5.56 -5.58 4.43
N LEU A 63 6.15 -4.41 4.25
CA LEU A 63 7.08 -4.15 3.15
C LEU A 63 8.52 -4.35 3.63
N ASN A 64 9.01 -5.55 3.52
CA ASN A 64 10.43 -5.89 3.69
C ASN A 64 11.05 -6.18 2.32
N SER A 65 12.21 -6.80 2.27
CA SER A 65 12.91 -7.12 1.02
C SER A 65 12.09 -7.95 0.02
N SER A 66 11.08 -8.70 0.50
CA SER A 66 10.20 -9.54 -0.33
C SER A 66 8.72 -9.13 -0.21
N GLY A 67 8.40 -8.14 0.60
CA GLY A 67 7.04 -7.68 0.82
C GLY A 67 6.53 -6.81 -0.33
N TYR A 68 5.26 -6.95 -0.63
CA TYR A 68 4.58 -6.12 -1.62
C TYR A 68 3.10 -5.96 -1.29
N ALA A 69 2.48 -4.99 -1.92
CA ALA A 69 1.03 -4.89 -2.04
C ALA A 69 0.68 -4.65 -3.51
N TYR A 70 -0.40 -5.25 -3.97
CA TYR A 70 -0.89 -5.10 -5.33
C TYR A 70 -2.40 -5.03 -5.36
N PHE A 71 -2.92 -4.16 -6.19
CA PHE A 71 -4.36 -4.09 -6.48
C PHE A 71 -4.63 -3.66 -7.92
N LYS A 72 -5.78 -4.03 -8.43
CA LYS A 72 -6.29 -3.53 -9.71
C LYS A 72 -7.04 -2.23 -9.50
N LYS A 73 -6.95 -1.36 -10.47
CA LYS A 73 -7.59 -0.06 -10.46
C LYS A 73 -8.32 0.15 -11.80
N ALA A 74 -9.44 0.84 -11.76
CA ALA A 74 -10.10 1.29 -12.99
C ALA A 74 -9.19 2.22 -13.80
N ALA A 75 -9.38 2.24 -15.12
CA ALA A 75 -8.60 3.05 -16.05
C ALA A 75 -9.04 4.54 -16.02
N VAL A 76 -8.97 5.14 -14.85
CA VAL A 76 -9.27 6.55 -14.60
C VAL A 76 -8.15 7.16 -13.77
N ALA A 77 -7.85 8.44 -14.01
CA ALA A 77 -6.87 9.17 -13.21
C ALA A 77 -7.34 9.28 -11.76
N GLY A 78 -6.40 9.23 -10.83
CA GLY A 78 -6.71 9.32 -9.40
C GLY A 78 -5.48 9.58 -8.56
N LYS A 79 -5.68 9.59 -7.25
CA LYS A 79 -4.62 9.77 -6.26
C LYS A 79 -4.51 8.54 -5.38
N LEU A 80 -3.29 8.02 -5.30
CA LEU A 80 -2.93 6.98 -4.34
C LEU A 80 -2.42 7.66 -3.07
N LYS A 81 -3.08 7.42 -1.97
CA LYS A 81 -2.60 7.85 -0.65
C LYS A 81 -2.06 6.65 0.11
N LEU A 82 -0.88 6.79 0.65
CA LEU A 82 -0.21 5.78 1.44
C LEU A 82 0.12 6.37 2.81
N VAL A 83 -0.20 5.68 3.89
CA VAL A 83 0.37 6.00 5.20
C VAL A 83 1.49 5.01 5.47
N ILE A 84 2.71 5.50 5.54
CA ILE A 84 3.91 4.69 5.71
C ILE A 84 4.54 4.89 7.08
N SER A 85 5.10 3.83 7.63
CA SER A 85 5.80 3.90 8.91
C SER A 85 6.81 2.78 9.08
N ASN A 86 7.93 3.08 9.73
CA ASN A 86 8.90 2.08 10.11
C ASN A 86 8.60 1.56 11.53
N ARG A 87 8.23 0.29 11.61
CA ARG A 87 7.78 -0.33 12.87
C ARG A 87 8.87 -0.43 13.94
N LYS A 88 10.07 -0.77 13.57
CA LYS A 88 11.13 -1.14 14.52
C LYS A 88 12.30 -0.17 14.59
N SER A 89 12.30 0.85 13.78
CA SER A 89 13.42 1.75 13.63
C SER A 89 12.96 3.19 13.51
N THR A 90 13.82 4.11 13.86
CA THR A 90 13.66 5.54 13.57
C THR A 90 14.25 5.90 12.21
N ALA A 91 14.80 4.92 11.49
CA ALA A 91 15.34 5.15 10.16
C ALA A 91 14.25 5.48 9.15
N GLU A 92 14.53 6.40 8.27
CA GLU A 92 13.68 6.71 7.13
C GLU A 92 13.75 5.61 6.07
N PHE A 93 12.67 5.44 5.33
CA PHE A 93 12.63 4.57 4.17
C PHE A 93 11.71 5.15 3.10
N LYS A 94 11.84 4.64 1.90
CA LYS A 94 11.04 5.03 0.75
C LYS A 94 10.24 3.83 0.24
N VAL A 95 9.17 4.13 -0.48
CA VAL A 95 8.33 3.13 -1.11
C VAL A 95 8.28 3.41 -2.60
N ASP A 96 8.46 2.36 -3.40
CA ASP A 96 8.28 2.41 -4.85
C ASP A 96 6.85 2.06 -5.19
N VAL A 97 6.24 2.89 -6.00
CA VAL A 97 4.94 2.66 -6.63
C VAL A 97 5.17 2.35 -8.09
N CYS A 98 4.79 1.17 -8.52
CA CYS A 98 5.03 0.66 -9.86
C CYS A 98 3.71 0.28 -10.53
N ARG A 99 3.73 0.17 -11.86
CA ARG A 99 2.70 -0.57 -12.58
C ARG A 99 2.78 -2.03 -12.15
N GLY A 100 1.66 -2.69 -12.13
CA GLY A 100 1.61 -4.11 -11.80
C GLY A 100 0.67 -4.86 -12.72
N THR A 101 0.92 -6.15 -12.89
CA THR A 101 0.09 -7.07 -13.64
C THR A 101 -0.13 -8.34 -12.84
N MET A 102 -1.09 -9.15 -13.29
CA MET A 102 -1.28 -10.50 -12.76
C MET A 102 -0.82 -11.51 -13.81
N GLU A 103 0.09 -12.36 -13.44
CA GLU A 103 0.61 -13.44 -14.31
C GLU A 103 0.58 -14.77 -13.54
N GLY A 104 -0.10 -15.76 -14.11
CA GLY A 104 -0.24 -17.06 -13.45
C GLY A 104 -0.85 -16.99 -12.03
N GLY A 105 -1.76 -16.05 -11.80
CA GLY A 105 -2.40 -15.85 -10.51
C GLY A 105 -1.54 -15.12 -9.46
N LYS A 106 -0.41 -14.56 -9.87
CA LYS A 106 0.50 -13.81 -8.98
C LYS A 106 0.73 -12.40 -9.48
N PRO A 107 0.82 -11.42 -8.56
CA PRO A 107 1.22 -10.07 -8.92
C PRO A 107 2.66 -10.02 -9.43
N VAL A 108 2.85 -9.26 -10.49
CA VAL A 108 4.17 -9.02 -11.09
C VAL A 108 4.44 -7.52 -11.14
N LYS A 109 5.61 -7.15 -10.64
CA LYS A 109 6.10 -5.78 -10.67
C LYS A 109 6.45 -5.36 -12.08
N GLY A 110 5.96 -4.19 -12.50
CA GLY A 110 6.27 -3.57 -13.77
C GLY A 110 7.07 -2.28 -13.62
N GLU A 111 6.83 -1.34 -14.52
CA GLU A 111 7.54 -0.07 -14.60
C GLU A 111 7.31 0.80 -13.37
N LEU A 112 8.36 1.48 -12.92
CA LEU A 112 8.28 2.45 -11.83
C LEU A 112 7.44 3.66 -12.24
N ILE A 113 6.46 4.02 -11.41
CA ILE A 113 5.66 5.23 -11.55
C ILE A 113 6.29 6.35 -10.72
N ALA A 114 6.54 6.09 -9.45
CA ALA A 114 7.12 7.06 -8.52
C ALA A 114 7.78 6.37 -7.33
N THR A 115 8.76 7.04 -6.74
CA THR A 115 9.30 6.72 -5.43
C THR A 115 8.82 7.80 -4.45
N THR A 116 8.32 7.40 -3.30
CA THR A 116 7.84 8.35 -2.28
C THR A 116 8.98 9.14 -1.67
N ALA A 117 8.65 10.25 -1.03
CA ALA A 117 9.58 10.90 -0.11
C ALA A 117 9.98 9.93 1.01
N ALA A 118 11.15 10.17 1.58
CA ALA A 118 11.60 9.38 2.72
C ALA A 118 10.74 9.71 3.96
N ALA A 119 10.35 8.67 4.69
CA ALA A 119 9.55 8.79 5.90
C ALA A 119 9.97 7.76 6.93
N GLN A 120 9.89 8.12 8.19
CA GLN A 120 10.02 7.17 9.29
C GLN A 120 8.67 6.87 9.96
N GLY A 121 7.68 7.70 9.72
CA GLY A 121 6.27 7.52 9.92
C GLY A 121 5.69 7.82 11.30
N PRO A 122 4.35 7.69 11.45
CA PRO A 122 3.42 7.50 10.34
C PRO A 122 3.26 8.77 9.51
N GLU A 123 3.45 8.67 8.24
CA GLU A 123 3.31 9.80 7.32
C GLU A 123 2.45 9.43 6.12
N GLU A 124 1.54 10.33 5.74
CA GLU A 124 0.77 10.21 4.52
C GLU A 124 1.58 10.74 3.35
N VAL A 125 1.71 9.92 2.31
CA VAL A 125 2.30 10.30 1.04
C VAL A 125 1.29 10.10 -0.07
N VAL A 126 1.34 10.94 -1.09
CA VAL A 126 0.38 10.93 -2.21
C VAL A 126 1.14 10.75 -3.53
N VAL A 127 0.65 9.84 -4.35
CA VAL A 127 1.16 9.59 -5.70
C VAL A 127 0.03 9.75 -6.69
N ASP A 128 0.22 10.58 -7.70
CA ASP A 128 -0.74 10.71 -8.79
C ASP A 128 -0.64 9.51 -9.74
N LEU A 129 -1.78 8.95 -10.09
CA LEU A 129 -1.91 7.86 -11.04
C LEU A 129 -2.75 8.33 -12.23
N ASP A 130 -2.23 8.16 -13.42
CA ASP A 130 -2.98 8.48 -14.63
C ASP A 130 -3.95 7.36 -15.04
N GLU A 131 -4.76 7.61 -16.04
CA GLU A 131 -5.76 6.68 -16.55
C GLU A 131 -5.17 5.42 -17.20
N THR A 132 -3.90 5.42 -17.55
CA THR A 132 -3.24 4.24 -18.15
C THR A 132 -2.83 3.21 -17.09
N VAL A 133 -2.82 3.59 -15.82
CA VAL A 133 -2.48 2.70 -14.72
C VAL A 133 -3.70 1.89 -14.32
N THR A 134 -3.70 0.60 -14.56
CA THR A 134 -4.79 -0.32 -14.22
C THR A 134 -4.41 -1.36 -13.18
N GLY A 135 -3.15 -1.45 -12.83
CA GLY A 135 -2.64 -2.26 -11.73
C GLY A 135 -1.51 -1.53 -11.04
N VAL A 136 -1.50 -1.58 -9.72
CA VAL A 136 -0.53 -0.88 -8.88
C VAL A 136 0.22 -1.90 -8.04
N TYR A 137 1.53 -1.88 -8.11
CA TYR A 137 2.43 -2.72 -7.33
C TYR A 137 3.29 -1.85 -6.42
N ILE A 138 3.20 -2.07 -5.13
CA ILE A 138 3.87 -1.27 -4.11
C ILE A 138 4.89 -2.13 -3.39
N THR A 139 6.10 -1.63 -3.28
CA THR A 139 7.18 -2.32 -2.59
C THR A 139 8.12 -1.33 -1.94
N ARG A 140 8.94 -1.80 -1.02
CA ARG A 140 9.98 -0.97 -0.41
C ARG A 140 11.09 -0.68 -1.44
N ASN A 141 11.54 0.57 -1.46
CA ASN A 141 12.73 0.98 -2.21
C ASN A 141 14.01 0.45 -1.56
#